data_3a755d0ea067a223c9443ad0765a5ca3
#
_entry.id   3a755d0ea067a223c9443ad0765a5ca3
#
_cell.length_a   1.000
_cell.length_b   1.000
_cell.length_c   1.000
_cell.angle_alpha   90.00
_cell.angle_beta   90.00
_cell.angle_gamma   90.00
#
_symmetry.space_group_name_H-M   'P 1'
#
loop_
_entity.id
_entity.type
_entity.pdbx_description
1 polymer ?
#
loop_
_entity_poly.entity_id
_entity_poly.type
_entity_poly.pdbx_seq_one_letter_code
_entity_poly.pdbx_strand_id
1 'polypeptide(L)'
;VYFFASKFKLNTMKSSFKYLIIVGILSIVSCGPKGDSTTEESTTSSTETVTGQSGVQDEVSNPNVVQVAVGSKDHTTLVTAVKAAELVDALSNAGPFTVFAPTNAAFDKLPAGTVEGLLKPEKKDALIDILQYHVFVGVLNAESFADGQTYGQVNDGNIKITIVDGKPVINGKAHILASIKASNGMIHVIDEVLLPQ
;
A
#
# COMPACT_ATOMS: atom_id res chain seq x y z
N VAL A 1 -17.14 29.22 -36.48
CA VAL A 1 -18.49 29.26 -35.90
C VAL A 1 -19.11 27.88 -36.07
N TYR A 2 -19.02 26.98 -35.09
CA TYR A 2 -19.98 25.93 -34.83
C TYR A 2 -19.81 25.50 -33.36
N PHE A 3 -20.80 25.88 -32.57
CA PHE A 3 -21.07 25.41 -31.21
C PHE A 3 -21.57 23.96 -31.28
N PHE A 4 -20.90 23.01 -30.61
CA PHE A 4 -21.46 21.70 -30.37
C PHE A 4 -21.63 21.50 -28.86
N ALA A 5 -22.83 21.84 -28.40
CA ALA A 5 -23.26 21.55 -27.04
C ALA A 5 -23.75 20.09 -26.99
N SER A 6 -22.97 19.20 -26.40
CA SER A 6 -23.40 17.84 -26.07
C SER A 6 -23.97 17.82 -24.65
N LYS A 7 -25.30 17.63 -24.58
CA LYS A 7 -26.07 17.43 -23.35
C LYS A 7 -25.68 16.07 -22.71
N PHE A 8 -25.04 16.11 -21.57
CA PHE A 8 -24.86 14.92 -20.74
C PHE A 8 -26.17 14.67 -19.95
N LYS A 9 -26.82 13.57 -20.27
CA LYS A 9 -28.06 13.12 -19.65
C LYS A 9 -27.73 12.36 -18.37
N LEU A 10 -28.03 12.95 -17.20
CA LEU A 10 -27.96 12.27 -15.92
C LEU A 10 -29.04 11.20 -15.87
N ASN A 11 -28.65 9.94 -15.78
CA ASN A 11 -29.59 8.84 -15.58
C ASN A 11 -29.60 8.45 -14.09
N THR A 12 -30.61 8.90 -13.40
CA THR A 12 -30.89 8.61 -11.99
C THR A 12 -31.50 7.22 -11.88
N MET A 13 -30.72 6.20 -11.55
CA MET A 13 -31.23 4.87 -11.18
C MET A 13 -31.69 4.87 -9.73
N LYS A 14 -32.97 4.99 -9.49
CA LYS A 14 -33.63 4.64 -8.22
C LYS A 14 -33.68 3.11 -8.11
N SER A 15 -32.89 2.53 -7.25
CA SER A 15 -33.03 1.14 -6.81
C SER A 15 -33.74 1.10 -5.47
N SER A 16 -35.02 0.70 -5.47
CA SER A 16 -35.82 0.39 -4.28
C SER A 16 -35.38 -0.98 -3.74
N PHE A 17 -34.68 -1.02 -2.61
CA PHE A 17 -34.43 -2.26 -1.87
C PHE A 17 -35.55 -2.47 -0.86
N LYS A 18 -36.44 -3.42 -1.15
CA LYS A 18 -37.50 -3.87 -0.24
C LYS A 18 -36.89 -4.79 0.83
N TYR A 19 -37.02 -4.37 2.08
CA TYR A 19 -36.76 -5.18 3.26
C TYR A 19 -37.72 -6.36 3.33
N LEU A 20 -37.19 -7.55 3.44
CA LEU A 20 -37.92 -8.75 3.85
C LEU A 20 -37.44 -9.19 5.22
N ILE A 21 -38.26 -8.88 6.22
CA ILE A 21 -38.06 -9.34 7.62
C ILE A 21 -38.59 -10.76 7.69
N ILE A 22 -37.78 -11.74 8.05
CA ILE A 22 -38.22 -13.05 8.50
C ILE A 22 -37.79 -13.22 9.96
N VAL A 23 -38.81 -13.19 10.81
CA VAL A 23 -38.74 -13.56 12.22
C VAL A 23 -38.90 -15.08 12.31
N GLY A 24 -37.92 -15.73 12.88
CA GLY A 24 -37.98 -17.16 13.20
C GLY A 24 -37.47 -17.41 14.60
N ILE A 25 -38.40 -17.51 15.54
CA ILE A 25 -38.18 -17.94 16.94
C ILE A 25 -38.13 -19.46 16.95
N LEU A 26 -37.10 -20.06 17.50
CA LEU A 26 -37.25 -21.39 18.14
C LEU A 26 -36.22 -21.55 19.25
N SER A 27 -36.76 -21.59 20.47
CA SER A 27 -36.11 -21.91 21.74
C SER A 27 -35.93 -23.44 21.85
N ILE A 28 -34.74 -23.90 22.25
CA ILE A 28 -34.64 -25.18 22.96
C ILE A 28 -33.67 -25.06 24.11
N VAL A 29 -34.22 -25.23 25.31
CA VAL A 29 -33.57 -25.45 26.58
C VAL A 29 -33.08 -26.94 26.61
N SER A 30 -31.83 -27.17 27.01
CA SER A 30 -31.44 -28.47 27.60
C SER A 30 -30.36 -28.28 28.64
N CYS A 31 -30.65 -28.84 29.79
CA CYS A 31 -30.02 -28.77 31.10
C CYS A 31 -28.94 -29.87 31.26
N GLY A 32 -27.75 -29.51 31.81
CA GLY A 32 -26.82 -30.07 32.75
C GLY A 32 -26.32 -31.56 32.59
N PRO A 33 -25.40 -32.08 33.40
CA PRO A 33 -24.75 -31.50 34.61
C PRO A 33 -23.21 -31.68 34.72
N LYS A 34 -22.63 -30.89 35.64
CA LYS A 34 -21.52 -31.15 36.60
C LYS A 34 -20.36 -32.09 36.25
N GLY A 35 -19.15 -31.51 36.25
CA GLY A 35 -17.87 -32.20 36.48
C GLY A 35 -16.85 -31.16 36.98
N ASP A 36 -16.53 -31.27 38.25
CA ASP A 36 -15.61 -30.56 39.11
C ASP A 36 -14.14 -30.80 38.69
N SER A 37 -13.28 -29.77 38.68
CA SER A 37 -11.96 -29.79 39.32
C SER A 37 -11.09 -28.59 38.87
N THR A 38 -10.88 -27.72 39.85
CA THR A 38 -9.58 -27.19 40.32
C THR A 38 -8.70 -26.35 39.39
N THR A 39 -8.69 -25.03 39.66
CA THR A 39 -7.57 -24.12 39.94
C THR A 39 -6.34 -24.18 39.05
N GLU A 40 -6.04 -23.11 38.30
CA GLU A 40 -4.92 -22.21 38.60
C GLU A 40 -5.10 -20.91 37.91
N GLU A 41 -5.15 -19.87 38.71
CA GLU A 41 -5.14 -18.46 38.41
C GLU A 41 -3.74 -18.12 37.86
N SER A 42 -3.66 -17.67 36.62
CA SER A 42 -2.50 -16.96 36.10
C SER A 42 -3.01 -15.72 35.40
N THR A 43 -3.10 -14.66 36.16
CA THR A 43 -3.32 -13.30 35.72
C THR A 43 -2.11 -12.85 34.94
N THR A 44 -2.15 -12.97 33.61
CA THR A 44 -1.26 -12.22 32.76
C THR A 44 -2.10 -11.22 32.00
N SER A 45 -2.12 -10.00 32.53
CA SER A 45 -2.58 -8.81 31.85
C SER A 45 -1.68 -8.58 30.61
N SER A 46 -2.04 -9.19 29.51
CA SER A 46 -1.51 -8.80 28.21
C SER A 46 -2.32 -7.60 27.75
N THR A 47 -1.70 -6.44 27.89
CA THR A 47 -2.08 -5.24 27.13
C THR A 47 -1.97 -5.63 25.66
N GLU A 48 -3.11 -5.96 25.04
CA GLU A 48 -3.18 -6.11 23.59
C GLU A 48 -2.96 -4.73 22.97
N THR A 49 -1.71 -4.43 22.68
CA THR A 49 -1.38 -3.43 21.68
C THR A 49 -1.97 -3.96 20.38
N VAL A 50 -2.96 -3.28 19.85
CA VAL A 50 -3.52 -3.54 18.53
C VAL A 50 -2.41 -3.27 17.51
N THR A 51 -1.54 -4.25 17.31
CA THR A 51 -0.55 -4.26 16.25
C THR A 51 -1.31 -4.60 14.97
N GLY A 52 -1.35 -3.67 14.03
CA GLY A 52 -1.88 -3.91 12.71
C GLY A 52 -1.17 -5.08 12.00
N GLN A 53 -1.53 -5.34 10.76
CA GLN A 53 -1.00 -6.45 9.94
C GLN A 53 0.53 -6.50 9.83
N SER A 54 1.22 -5.40 10.12
CA SER A 54 2.69 -5.33 10.16
C SER A 54 3.33 -6.18 11.26
N GLY A 55 2.59 -6.54 12.31
CA GLY A 55 3.07 -7.39 13.41
C GLY A 55 2.95 -8.89 13.15
N VAL A 56 2.28 -9.30 12.07
CA VAL A 56 2.09 -10.73 11.73
C VAL A 56 3.32 -11.22 10.97
N GLN A 57 4.13 -12.07 11.60
CA GLN A 57 5.24 -12.78 10.98
C GLN A 57 4.82 -14.24 10.75
N ASP A 58 4.36 -14.53 9.53
CA ASP A 58 4.17 -15.90 9.07
C ASP A 58 5.49 -16.41 8.49
N GLU A 59 6.16 -17.31 9.17
CA GLU A 59 7.42 -17.92 8.72
C GLU A 59 7.28 -18.79 7.46
N VAL A 60 6.05 -19.05 7.02
CA VAL A 60 5.73 -19.94 5.89
C VAL A 60 5.18 -19.20 4.68
N SER A 61 4.72 -17.96 4.82
CA SER A 61 4.20 -17.14 3.73
C SER A 61 5.31 -16.34 3.03
N ASN A 62 5.17 -16.15 1.71
CA ASN A 62 6.01 -15.19 1.01
C ASN A 62 5.88 -13.80 1.67
N PRO A 63 6.99 -13.09 1.90
CA PRO A 63 6.96 -11.79 2.57
C PRO A 63 6.13 -10.77 1.77
N ASN A 64 5.42 -9.89 2.48
CA ASN A 64 4.71 -8.78 1.86
C ASN A 64 5.68 -7.66 1.42
N VAL A 65 5.17 -6.65 0.68
CA VAL A 65 6.01 -5.56 0.15
C VAL A 65 6.80 -4.82 1.23
N VAL A 66 6.24 -4.66 2.44
CA VAL A 66 6.91 -4.00 3.56
C VAL A 66 8.01 -4.89 4.14
N GLN A 67 7.74 -6.18 4.33
CA GLN A 67 8.73 -7.14 4.86
C GLN A 67 9.91 -7.29 3.91
N VAL A 68 9.67 -7.33 2.60
CA VAL A 68 10.75 -7.33 1.58
C VAL A 68 11.61 -6.07 1.71
N ALA A 69 11.00 -4.89 1.82
CA ALA A 69 11.74 -3.63 1.97
C ALA A 69 12.53 -3.58 3.28
N VAL A 70 11.94 -4.03 4.39
CA VAL A 70 12.61 -4.09 5.72
C VAL A 70 13.79 -5.05 5.70
N GLY A 71 13.69 -6.18 4.99
CA GLY A 71 14.77 -7.15 4.84
C GLY A 71 15.94 -6.67 3.95
N SER A 72 15.77 -5.58 3.22
CA SER A 72 16.78 -5.04 2.31
C SER A 72 17.62 -3.95 2.94
N LYS A 73 18.94 -4.07 2.86
CA LYS A 73 19.89 -3.05 3.33
C LYS A 73 19.86 -1.78 2.47
N ASP A 74 19.41 -1.89 1.24
CA ASP A 74 19.40 -0.79 0.27
C ASP A 74 18.17 0.11 0.39
N HIS A 75 17.19 -0.22 1.25
CA HIS A 75 15.93 0.51 1.42
C HIS A 75 15.70 1.04 2.85
N THR A 76 16.75 1.18 3.64
CA THR A 76 16.63 1.63 5.05
C THR A 76 16.01 3.01 5.19
N THR A 77 16.35 3.94 4.29
CA THR A 77 15.78 5.30 4.25
C THR A 77 14.29 5.25 3.90
N LEU A 78 13.89 4.45 2.90
CA LEU A 78 12.49 4.24 2.54
C LEU A 78 11.69 3.66 3.71
N VAL A 79 12.21 2.64 4.38
CA VAL A 79 11.55 2.02 5.55
C VAL A 79 11.34 3.04 6.68
N THR A 80 12.35 3.89 6.93
CA THR A 80 12.24 4.97 7.92
C THR A 80 11.14 5.96 7.53
N ALA A 81 11.07 6.35 6.25
CA ALA A 81 10.04 7.25 5.74
C ALA A 81 8.63 6.64 5.86
N VAL A 82 8.45 5.36 5.49
CA VAL A 82 7.15 4.66 5.59
C VAL A 82 6.69 4.55 7.05
N LYS A 83 7.62 4.29 7.99
CA LYS A 83 7.33 4.28 9.43
C LYS A 83 6.93 5.66 9.95
N ALA A 84 7.67 6.71 9.57
CA ALA A 84 7.38 8.09 9.96
C ALA A 84 6.02 8.58 9.42
N ALA A 85 5.63 8.12 8.24
CA ALA A 85 4.33 8.40 7.63
C ALA A 85 3.18 7.52 8.17
N GLU A 86 3.46 6.52 9.03
CA GLU A 86 2.47 5.56 9.58
C GLU A 86 1.75 4.75 8.47
N LEU A 87 2.41 4.50 7.35
CA LEU A 87 1.86 3.75 6.21
C LEU A 87 2.18 2.26 6.22
N VAL A 88 2.87 1.76 7.25
CA VAL A 88 3.31 0.36 7.36
C VAL A 88 2.13 -0.60 7.30
N ASP A 89 1.07 -0.35 8.09
CA ASP A 89 -0.12 -1.21 8.14
C ASP A 89 -0.89 -1.16 6.82
N ALA A 90 -1.05 0.04 6.23
CA ALA A 90 -1.73 0.20 4.96
C ALA A 90 -1.08 -0.61 3.82
N LEU A 91 0.26 -0.60 3.75
CA LEU A 91 1.03 -1.33 2.75
C LEU A 91 1.20 -2.83 3.09
N SER A 92 0.97 -3.22 4.34
CA SER A 92 1.00 -4.62 4.77
C SER A 92 -0.31 -5.36 4.51
N ASN A 93 -1.40 -4.64 4.25
CA ASN A 93 -2.71 -5.21 3.98
C ASN A 93 -2.73 -6.07 2.70
N ALA A 94 -3.69 -6.98 2.63
CA ALA A 94 -3.94 -7.78 1.46
C ALA A 94 -4.58 -6.93 0.35
N GLY A 95 -3.78 -6.47 -0.59
CA GLY A 95 -4.28 -5.80 -1.79
C GLY A 95 -3.29 -6.08 -2.90
N PRO A 96 -3.61 -5.98 -4.18
CA PRO A 96 -2.56 -5.93 -5.15
C PRO A 96 -1.93 -4.54 -5.14
N PHE A 97 -0.67 -4.44 -4.70
CA PHE A 97 0.10 -3.20 -4.73
C PHE A 97 1.30 -3.32 -5.68
N THR A 98 1.62 -2.26 -6.38
CA THR A 98 2.94 -2.08 -7.00
C THR A 98 3.63 -0.92 -6.31
N VAL A 99 4.79 -1.17 -5.72
CA VAL A 99 5.58 -0.18 -4.99
C VAL A 99 6.84 0.10 -5.78
N PHE A 100 7.05 1.37 -6.13
CA PHE A 100 8.31 1.85 -6.68
C PHE A 100 9.23 2.22 -5.52
N ALA A 101 10.21 1.36 -5.23
CA ALA A 101 11.08 1.46 -4.06
C ALA A 101 12.41 2.11 -4.42
N PRO A 102 12.63 3.39 -4.10
CA PRO A 102 13.93 4.04 -4.31
C PRO A 102 14.98 3.49 -3.35
N THR A 103 16.19 3.27 -3.85
CA THR A 103 17.34 2.85 -3.04
C THR A 103 17.84 4.00 -2.16
N ASN A 104 18.67 3.68 -1.14
CA ASN A 104 19.35 4.71 -0.35
C ASN A 104 20.14 5.68 -1.25
N ALA A 105 20.83 5.15 -2.27
CA ALA A 105 21.55 5.97 -3.26
C ALA A 105 20.62 6.90 -4.08
N ALA A 106 19.35 6.53 -4.26
CA ALA A 106 18.36 7.41 -4.91
C ALA A 106 18.02 8.62 -4.01
N PHE A 107 17.94 8.41 -2.71
CA PHE A 107 17.74 9.51 -1.75
C PHE A 107 18.96 10.42 -1.64
N ASP A 108 20.18 9.88 -1.79
CA ASP A 108 21.41 10.67 -1.77
C ASP A 108 21.52 11.64 -2.96
N LYS A 109 20.78 11.40 -4.04
CA LYS A 109 20.67 12.32 -5.19
C LYS A 109 19.81 13.55 -4.92
N LEU A 110 18.98 13.52 -3.87
CA LEU A 110 18.16 14.67 -3.49
C LEU A 110 19.03 15.77 -2.85
N PRO A 111 18.61 17.04 -2.93
CA PRO A 111 19.31 18.13 -2.24
C PRO A 111 19.49 17.84 -0.74
N ALA A 112 20.65 18.15 -0.20
CA ALA A 112 20.97 17.92 1.21
C ALA A 112 19.89 18.53 2.13
N GLY A 113 19.49 17.78 3.16
CA GLY A 113 18.44 18.19 4.10
C GLY A 113 17.00 17.98 3.63
N THR A 114 16.77 17.55 2.37
CA THR A 114 15.41 17.29 1.87
C THR A 114 14.76 16.13 2.61
N VAL A 115 15.48 15.01 2.76
CA VAL A 115 14.99 13.82 3.44
C VAL A 115 14.74 14.11 4.93
N GLU A 116 15.71 14.71 5.61
CA GLU A 116 15.57 15.10 7.03
C GLU A 116 14.44 16.12 7.22
N GLY A 117 14.27 17.04 6.24
CA GLY A 117 13.16 17.99 6.24
C GLY A 117 11.79 17.34 6.13
N LEU A 118 11.66 16.31 5.27
CA LEU A 118 10.42 15.56 5.08
C LEU A 118 10.08 14.64 6.26
N LEU A 119 11.09 14.17 7.01
CA LEU A 119 10.89 13.33 8.19
C LEU A 119 10.40 14.11 9.43
N LYS A 120 10.37 15.45 9.36
CA LYS A 120 9.84 16.28 10.44
C LYS A 120 8.32 16.17 10.55
N PRO A 121 7.77 16.20 11.78
CA PRO A 121 6.31 16.10 11.99
C PRO A 121 5.49 17.12 11.21
N GLU A 122 6.03 18.34 11.02
CA GLU A 122 5.38 19.43 10.29
C GLU A 122 5.27 19.17 8.78
N LYS A 123 6.02 18.19 8.27
CA LYS A 123 6.06 17.80 6.86
C LYS A 123 5.48 16.41 6.59
N LYS A 124 4.81 15.81 7.59
CA LYS A 124 4.25 14.45 7.49
C LYS A 124 3.30 14.32 6.30
N ASP A 125 2.42 15.30 6.05
CA ASP A 125 1.48 15.24 4.93
C ASP A 125 2.20 15.24 3.57
N ALA A 126 3.25 16.05 3.42
CA ALA A 126 4.06 16.05 2.21
C ALA A 126 4.84 14.74 2.02
N LEU A 127 5.29 14.12 3.13
CA LEU A 127 5.93 12.80 3.09
C LEU A 127 4.93 11.73 2.66
N ILE A 128 3.71 11.75 3.20
CA ILE A 128 2.63 10.83 2.82
C ILE A 128 2.31 10.96 1.32
N ASP A 129 2.16 12.18 0.82
CA ASP A 129 1.88 12.44 -0.61
C ASP A 129 2.97 11.87 -1.52
N ILE A 130 4.24 12.11 -1.18
CA ILE A 130 5.37 11.55 -1.93
C ILE A 130 5.37 10.02 -1.87
N LEU A 131 5.13 9.42 -0.72
CA LEU A 131 5.08 7.96 -0.59
C LEU A 131 3.91 7.35 -1.35
N GLN A 132 2.74 7.98 -1.33
CA GLN A 132 1.58 7.57 -2.11
C GLN A 132 1.83 7.70 -3.62
N TYR A 133 2.64 8.67 -4.05
CA TYR A 133 3.07 8.80 -5.45
C TYR A 133 3.98 7.65 -5.91
N HIS A 134 4.58 6.91 -4.98
CA HIS A 134 5.36 5.70 -5.25
C HIS A 134 4.53 4.41 -5.22
N VAL A 135 3.22 4.49 -5.00
CA VAL A 135 2.35 3.31 -4.87
C VAL A 135 1.26 3.34 -5.93
N PHE A 136 1.10 2.23 -6.61
CA PHE A 136 0.02 1.96 -7.55
C PHE A 136 -0.86 0.82 -7.00
N VAL A 137 -2.18 0.95 -7.11
CA VAL A 137 -3.13 -0.11 -6.75
C VAL A 137 -3.31 -1.04 -7.94
N GLY A 138 -2.68 -2.20 -7.86
CA GLY A 138 -2.64 -3.19 -8.93
C GLY A 138 -1.30 -3.88 -9.00
N VAL A 139 -1.18 -4.91 -9.84
CA VAL A 139 0.09 -5.59 -10.14
C VAL A 139 0.58 -5.16 -11.51
N LEU A 140 1.69 -4.44 -11.53
CA LEU A 140 2.40 -4.08 -12.75
C LEU A 140 3.65 -4.95 -12.85
N ASN A 141 3.76 -5.72 -13.92
CA ASN A 141 4.99 -6.45 -14.23
C ASN A 141 5.88 -5.57 -15.12
N ALA A 142 7.18 -5.59 -14.88
CA ALA A 142 8.11 -4.79 -15.69
C ALA A 142 8.03 -5.10 -17.20
N GLU A 143 7.70 -6.35 -17.53
CA GLU A 143 7.54 -6.82 -18.91
C GLU A 143 6.27 -6.29 -19.60
N SER A 144 5.28 -5.84 -18.82
CA SER A 144 4.02 -5.29 -19.33
C SER A 144 4.06 -3.79 -19.58
N PHE A 145 5.15 -3.12 -19.23
CA PHE A 145 5.30 -1.69 -19.49
C PHE A 145 5.49 -1.42 -20.99
N ALA A 146 4.70 -0.48 -21.51
CA ALA A 146 4.80 0.00 -22.87
C ALA A 146 5.22 1.48 -22.92
N ASP A 147 5.90 1.84 -24.01
CA ASP A 147 6.33 3.23 -24.21
C ASP A 147 5.16 4.20 -24.26
N GLY A 148 5.30 5.33 -23.59
CA GLY A 148 4.27 6.38 -23.50
C GLY A 148 3.11 6.07 -22.55
N GLN A 149 3.07 4.89 -21.92
CA GLN A 149 1.99 4.49 -21.02
C GLN A 149 2.00 5.31 -19.71
N THR A 150 0.81 5.61 -19.22
CA THR A 150 0.63 6.41 -18.00
C THR A 150 -0.16 5.60 -16.96
N TYR A 151 0.26 5.66 -15.69
CA TYR A 151 -0.39 5.01 -14.58
C TYR A 151 -0.70 6.01 -13.47
N GLY A 152 -1.95 6.00 -12.97
CA GLY A 152 -2.39 6.80 -11.83
C GLY A 152 -1.91 6.22 -10.51
N GLN A 153 -1.30 7.02 -9.66
CA GLN A 153 -0.80 6.65 -8.36
C GLN A 153 -1.85 6.88 -7.26
N VAL A 154 -1.59 6.40 -6.04
CA VAL A 154 -2.53 6.50 -4.89
C VAL A 154 -2.85 7.95 -4.51
N ASN A 155 -1.94 8.89 -4.77
CA ASN A 155 -2.14 10.33 -4.51
C ASN A 155 -2.81 11.08 -5.69
N ASP A 156 -3.49 10.37 -6.61
CA ASP A 156 -4.09 10.92 -7.84
C ASP A 156 -3.08 11.51 -8.85
N GLY A 157 -1.77 11.44 -8.57
CA GLY A 157 -0.71 11.79 -9.49
C GLY A 157 -0.52 10.72 -10.56
N ASN A 158 0.19 11.06 -11.64
CA ASN A 158 0.46 10.13 -12.72
C ASN A 158 1.95 9.94 -12.93
N ILE A 159 2.36 8.70 -13.21
CA ILE A 159 3.69 8.38 -13.73
C ILE A 159 3.58 8.02 -15.20
N LYS A 160 4.57 8.43 -15.98
CA LYS A 160 4.70 8.06 -17.39
C LYS A 160 5.86 7.09 -17.57
N ILE A 161 5.61 6.01 -18.29
CA ILE A 161 6.65 5.05 -18.68
C ILE A 161 7.21 5.46 -20.05
N THR A 162 8.52 5.41 -20.17
CA THR A 162 9.22 5.57 -21.45
C THR A 162 10.19 4.40 -21.60
N ILE A 163 10.29 3.82 -22.79
CA ILE A 163 11.24 2.73 -23.03
C ILE A 163 12.51 3.33 -23.62
N VAL A 164 13.62 3.22 -22.89
CA VAL A 164 14.96 3.66 -23.34
C VAL A 164 15.87 2.44 -23.36
N ASP A 165 16.47 2.16 -24.51
CA ASP A 165 17.35 1.00 -24.73
C ASP A 165 16.70 -0.33 -24.30
N GLY A 166 15.40 -0.48 -24.55
CA GLY A 166 14.61 -1.66 -24.19
C GLY A 166 14.28 -1.80 -22.69
N LYS A 167 14.57 -0.79 -21.89
CA LYS A 167 14.28 -0.77 -20.45
C LYS A 167 13.25 0.30 -20.10
N PRO A 168 12.32 -0.01 -19.18
CA PRO A 168 11.36 0.99 -18.72
C PRO A 168 12.03 2.04 -17.82
N VAL A 169 11.74 3.30 -18.11
CA VAL A 169 12.17 4.48 -17.38
C VAL A 169 10.91 5.24 -16.95
N ILE A 170 10.83 5.60 -15.68
CA ILE A 170 9.68 6.27 -15.09
C ILE A 170 9.93 7.78 -15.11
N ASN A 171 8.96 8.53 -15.64
CA ASN A 171 9.02 10.00 -15.78
C ASN A 171 10.29 10.50 -16.51
N GLY A 172 10.87 9.65 -17.37
CA GLY A 172 12.09 9.96 -18.12
C GLY A 172 13.36 10.09 -17.25
N LYS A 173 13.33 9.63 -15.99
CA LYS A 173 14.43 9.78 -15.03
C LYS A 173 14.76 8.50 -14.28
N ALA A 174 13.78 7.91 -13.58
CA ALA A 174 14.01 6.77 -12.70
C ALA A 174 14.07 5.46 -13.51
N HIS A 175 15.18 4.72 -13.38
CA HIS A 175 15.36 3.42 -14.00
C HIS A 175 14.93 2.32 -13.02
N ILE A 176 14.29 1.26 -13.56
CA ILE A 176 13.98 0.07 -12.79
C ILE A 176 15.24 -0.80 -12.75
N LEU A 177 15.78 -1.00 -11.55
CA LEU A 177 16.98 -1.82 -11.32
C LEU A 177 16.64 -3.29 -11.14
N ALA A 178 15.53 -3.59 -10.45
CA ALA A 178 15.05 -4.93 -10.16
C ALA A 178 13.53 -4.94 -9.94
N SER A 179 12.92 -6.10 -10.14
CA SER A 179 11.50 -6.34 -9.83
C SER A 179 11.38 -7.54 -8.93
N ILE A 180 10.73 -7.39 -7.78
CA ILE A 180 10.61 -8.40 -6.73
C ILE A 180 9.14 -8.67 -6.49
N LYS A 181 8.72 -9.93 -6.58
CA LYS A 181 7.35 -10.35 -6.27
C LYS A 181 7.20 -10.51 -4.76
N ALA A 182 6.14 -9.94 -4.21
CA ALA A 182 5.73 -10.07 -2.83
C ALA A 182 4.36 -10.77 -2.74
N SER A 183 3.96 -11.19 -1.53
CA SER A 183 2.68 -11.88 -1.31
C SER A 183 1.46 -11.00 -1.64
N ASN A 184 1.56 -9.69 -1.40
CA ASN A 184 0.51 -8.72 -1.63
C ASN A 184 0.79 -7.76 -2.79
N GLY A 185 1.77 -8.06 -3.68
CA GLY A 185 2.02 -7.22 -4.84
C GLY A 185 3.40 -7.38 -5.49
N MET A 186 3.87 -6.28 -6.07
CA MET A 186 5.15 -6.20 -6.78
C MET A 186 5.97 -5.01 -6.27
N ILE A 187 7.27 -5.17 -6.18
CA ILE A 187 8.20 -4.08 -5.87
C ILE A 187 9.10 -3.86 -7.09
N HIS A 188 9.16 -2.63 -7.56
CA HIS A 188 10.15 -2.19 -8.54
C HIS A 188 11.19 -1.33 -7.84
N VAL A 189 12.42 -1.83 -7.74
CA VAL A 189 13.55 -1.08 -7.20
C VAL A 189 13.98 -0.05 -8.23
N ILE A 190 14.05 1.21 -7.82
CA ILE A 190 14.39 2.34 -8.70
C ILE A 190 15.59 3.13 -8.19
N ASP A 191 16.33 3.73 -9.11
CA ASP A 191 17.56 4.50 -8.86
C ASP A 191 17.34 5.98 -8.59
N GLU A 192 16.09 6.44 -8.60
CA GLU A 192 15.73 7.84 -8.36
C GLU A 192 14.39 7.96 -7.63
N VAL A 193 14.25 8.97 -6.77
CA VAL A 193 13.01 9.25 -6.03
C VAL A 193 12.01 9.95 -6.96
N LEU A 194 10.78 9.43 -7.04
CA LEU A 194 9.71 10.05 -7.81
C LEU A 194 9.11 11.21 -7.02
N LEU A 195 9.07 12.38 -7.62
CA LEU A 195 8.43 13.55 -7.03
C LEU A 195 7.16 13.87 -7.81
N PRO A 196 6.03 14.20 -7.13
CA PRO A 196 4.82 14.68 -7.77
C PRO A 196 5.11 15.92 -8.63
N GLN A 197 4.54 15.98 -9.82
CA GLN A 197 4.72 17.09 -10.76
C GLN A 197 3.50 18.01 -10.77
#